data_330814cf52deee5e763f94dfec1b73ac
#
_entry.id   330814cf52deee5e763f94dfec1b73ac
#
_cell.length_a   1.000
_cell.length_b   1.000
_cell.length_c   1.000
_cell.angle_alpha   90.00
_cell.angle_beta   90.00
_cell.angle_gamma   90.00
#
_symmetry.space_group_name_H-M   'P 1'
#
loop_
_entity.id
_entity.type
_entity.pdbx_description
1 polymer ?
#
loop_
_entity_poly.entity_id
_entity_poly.type
_entity_poly.pdbx_seq_one_letter_code
_entity_poly.pdbx_strand_id
1 'polypeptide(L)'
;MRGGRSGSATRAFSVALALAGLSCLLVAAGDQQHAPQPPLTEAVPAQSAPPAPPAAFATPAHPVPPHALADRSRPASLAAPRRAAAPSATVATTGPSVPASVPLALQIPAIGVRSPLLQLGQAADGTLAVPPPGAHYDEAGWYRYSPTPGSPGPAVIAGHVDSAVAGPSVFFRLGGLHARDLVRVARADGLVAVFVVDEVRRYHKTAFPTALVYGNTPGPTLRLITCGGSFDHSTGHYTDNIVVLASLARVEGMRRPPVAAP
;
A
#
# COMPACT_ATOMS: atom_id res chain seq x y z
N MET A 1 82.72 -0.28 1.94
CA MET A 1 81.92 -1.00 2.91
C MET A 1 80.87 -0.11 3.50
N ARG A 2 79.64 -0.17 3.06
CA ARG A 2 78.43 0.30 3.76
C ARG A 2 77.24 -0.44 3.14
N GLY A 3 76.79 -1.47 3.89
CA GLY A 3 75.62 -2.27 3.51
C GLY A 3 74.32 -1.56 3.92
N GLY A 4 73.37 -1.51 3.03
CA GLY A 4 72.07 -0.92 3.22
C GLY A 4 71.13 -1.81 4.06
N ARG A 5 70.54 -1.24 5.10
CA ARG A 5 69.36 -1.77 5.77
C ARG A 5 68.15 -0.95 5.31
N SER A 6 67.48 -1.44 4.33
CA SER A 6 66.21 -0.87 3.91
C SER A 6 65.30 -1.98 3.37
N GLY A 7 64.60 -2.64 4.23
CA GLY A 7 63.69 -3.74 3.82
C GLY A 7 62.58 -4.08 4.80
N SER A 8 62.67 -3.64 6.06
CA SER A 8 61.71 -4.09 7.09
C SER A 8 60.52 -3.13 7.32
N ALA A 9 60.67 -1.84 7.03
CA ALA A 9 59.62 -0.83 7.27
C ALA A 9 58.47 -0.93 6.30
N THR A 10 58.73 -1.30 5.03
CA THR A 10 57.72 -1.33 3.98
C THR A 10 56.74 -2.50 4.12
N ARG A 11 57.19 -3.64 4.67
CA ARG A 11 56.32 -4.80 4.88
C ARG A 11 55.38 -4.64 6.09
N ALA A 12 55.80 -3.95 7.13
CA ALA A 12 54.97 -3.67 8.30
C ALA A 12 53.80 -2.71 7.97
N PHE A 13 54.06 -1.72 7.10
CA PHE A 13 53.02 -0.75 6.69
C PHE A 13 51.95 -1.40 5.81
N SER A 14 52.30 -2.32 4.92
CA SER A 14 51.34 -3.01 4.04
C SER A 14 50.44 -3.99 4.82
N VAL A 15 50.94 -4.66 5.86
CA VAL A 15 50.13 -5.55 6.71
C VAL A 15 49.14 -4.75 7.57
N ALA A 16 49.58 -3.59 8.11
CA ALA A 16 48.70 -2.73 8.91
C ALA A 16 47.55 -2.13 8.09
N LEU A 17 47.79 -1.73 6.82
CA LEU A 17 46.75 -1.24 5.92
C LEU A 17 45.74 -2.32 5.53
N ALA A 18 46.21 -3.57 5.32
CA ALA A 18 45.34 -4.70 4.98
C ALA A 18 44.43 -5.09 6.16
N LEU A 19 44.94 -5.06 7.39
CA LEU A 19 44.17 -5.35 8.60
C LEU A 19 43.15 -4.24 8.91
N ALA A 20 43.49 -2.97 8.69
CA ALA A 20 42.54 -1.85 8.82
C ALA A 20 41.43 -1.90 7.77
N GLY A 21 41.74 -2.25 6.50
CA GLY A 21 40.79 -2.46 5.46
C GLY A 21 39.82 -3.62 5.71
N LEU A 22 40.33 -4.73 6.25
CA LEU A 22 39.51 -5.89 6.60
C LEU A 22 38.58 -5.60 7.79
N SER A 23 39.05 -4.82 8.77
CA SER A 23 38.23 -4.39 9.92
C SER A 23 37.09 -3.43 9.47
N CYS A 24 37.34 -2.54 8.55
CA CYS A 24 36.30 -1.67 7.99
C CYS A 24 35.25 -2.45 7.19
N LEU A 25 35.66 -3.50 6.45
CA LEU A 25 34.73 -4.37 5.73
C LEU A 25 33.88 -5.23 6.67
N LEU A 26 34.44 -5.69 7.79
CA LEU A 26 33.69 -6.46 8.79
C LEU A 26 32.75 -5.62 9.62
N VAL A 27 33.04 -4.33 9.87
CA VAL A 27 32.14 -3.40 10.53
C VAL A 27 31.00 -2.99 9.57
N ALA A 28 31.28 -2.81 8.28
CA ALA A 28 30.24 -2.52 7.30
C ALA A 28 29.26 -3.69 7.06
N ALA A 29 29.70 -4.94 7.27
CA ALA A 29 28.85 -6.12 7.16
C ALA A 29 27.95 -6.35 8.40
N GLY A 30 28.25 -5.70 9.54
CA GLY A 30 27.52 -5.84 10.80
C GLY A 30 26.35 -4.89 11.00
N ASP A 31 26.21 -3.86 10.14
CA ASP A 31 25.23 -2.80 10.35
C ASP A 31 24.11 -2.79 9.29
N GLN A 32 23.77 -3.96 8.75
CA GLN A 32 22.54 -4.09 7.95
C GLN A 32 21.34 -3.93 8.88
N GLN A 33 20.72 -2.76 8.83
CA GLN A 33 19.48 -2.49 9.55
C GLN A 33 18.40 -3.46 9.03
N HIS A 34 17.92 -4.33 9.91
CA HIS A 34 16.83 -5.24 9.56
C HIS A 34 15.49 -4.53 9.79
N ALA A 35 14.63 -4.56 8.79
CA ALA A 35 13.27 -4.05 8.93
C ALA A 35 12.54 -4.81 10.06
N PRO A 36 11.77 -4.13 10.94
CA PRO A 36 10.98 -4.79 11.96
C PRO A 36 10.01 -5.81 11.34
N GLN A 37 10.01 -7.03 11.90
CA GLN A 37 9.19 -8.14 11.38
C GLN A 37 8.17 -8.56 12.45
N PRO A 38 6.85 -8.39 12.22
CA PRO A 38 5.83 -8.99 13.08
C PRO A 38 5.88 -10.52 12.97
N PRO A 39 5.29 -11.26 13.93
CA PRO A 39 5.17 -12.71 13.85
C PRO A 39 4.52 -13.13 12.52
N LEU A 40 4.97 -14.27 11.99
CA LEU A 40 4.32 -14.87 10.81
C LEU A 40 2.90 -15.27 11.18
N THR A 41 1.93 -14.85 10.39
CA THR A 41 0.52 -15.21 10.56
C THR A 41 0.16 -16.22 9.49
N GLU A 42 -0.29 -17.41 9.89
CA GLU A 42 -0.86 -18.36 8.95
C GLU A 42 -2.19 -17.82 8.43
N ALA A 43 -2.33 -17.78 7.11
CA ALA A 43 -3.62 -17.45 6.52
C ALA A 43 -4.58 -18.59 6.83
N VAL A 44 -5.62 -18.34 7.61
CA VAL A 44 -6.72 -19.29 7.76
C VAL A 44 -7.30 -19.52 6.36
N PRO A 45 -7.36 -20.77 5.85
CA PRO A 45 -7.95 -21.01 4.54
C PRO A 45 -9.36 -20.44 4.56
N ALA A 46 -9.67 -19.56 3.63
CA ALA A 46 -11.00 -19.01 3.47
C ALA A 46 -11.95 -20.19 3.28
N GLN A 47 -12.81 -20.43 4.26
CA GLN A 47 -13.96 -21.32 4.06
C GLN A 47 -14.64 -20.80 2.81
N SER A 48 -14.76 -21.68 1.81
CA SER A 48 -15.20 -21.42 0.44
C SER A 48 -16.28 -20.34 0.38
N ALA A 49 -15.90 -19.10 0.15
CA ALA A 49 -16.85 -18.10 -0.29
C ALA A 49 -17.29 -18.51 -1.71
N PRO A 50 -18.58 -18.43 -2.03
CA PRO A 50 -19.03 -18.70 -3.40
C PRO A 50 -18.22 -17.82 -4.37
N PRO A 51 -17.88 -18.32 -5.57
CA PRO A 51 -17.10 -17.56 -6.54
C PRO A 51 -17.77 -16.22 -6.79
N ALA A 52 -17.01 -15.15 -6.66
CA ALA A 52 -17.48 -13.83 -7.00
C ALA A 52 -17.93 -13.85 -8.47
N PRO A 53 -19.09 -13.26 -8.81
CA PRO A 53 -19.50 -13.16 -10.20
C PRO A 53 -18.42 -12.41 -10.98
N PRO A 54 -18.13 -12.81 -12.24
CA PRO A 54 -17.14 -12.14 -13.06
C PRO A 54 -17.49 -10.65 -13.13
N ALA A 55 -16.52 -9.80 -12.88
CA ALA A 55 -16.68 -8.35 -13.03
C ALA A 55 -17.16 -8.07 -14.46
N ALA A 56 -18.40 -7.64 -14.59
CA ALA A 56 -18.94 -7.19 -15.86
C ALA A 56 -18.13 -5.94 -16.27
N PHE A 57 -17.31 -6.10 -17.28
CA PHE A 57 -16.63 -4.99 -17.93
C PHE A 57 -17.70 -4.04 -18.44
N ALA A 58 -17.72 -2.82 -17.92
CA ALA A 58 -18.53 -1.75 -18.47
C ALA A 58 -18.01 -1.45 -19.89
N THR A 59 -18.79 -1.87 -20.87
CA THR A 59 -18.55 -1.57 -22.28
C THR A 59 -18.64 -0.06 -22.47
N PRO A 60 -17.69 0.61 -23.12
CA PRO A 60 -17.81 2.01 -23.44
C PRO A 60 -18.96 2.21 -24.41
N ALA A 61 -19.88 3.13 -24.10
CA ALA A 61 -20.98 3.51 -24.95
C ALA A 61 -20.46 4.06 -26.28
N HIS A 62 -20.81 3.41 -27.39
CA HIS A 62 -20.64 3.95 -28.72
C HIS A 62 -21.71 5.02 -28.99
N PRO A 63 -21.39 6.10 -29.72
CA PRO A 63 -22.34 7.12 -30.05
C PRO A 63 -23.36 6.63 -31.10
N VAL A 64 -24.64 6.87 -30.82
CA VAL A 64 -25.76 6.62 -31.74
C VAL A 64 -25.82 7.75 -32.75
N PRO A 65 -25.93 7.49 -34.07
CA PRO A 65 -26.27 8.52 -35.07
C PRO A 65 -27.78 8.80 -35.09
N PRO A 66 -28.20 10.01 -35.43
CA PRO A 66 -29.61 10.38 -35.48
C PRO A 66 -30.27 10.06 -36.85
N HIS A 67 -31.56 9.88 -36.83
CA HIS A 67 -32.58 9.89 -37.89
C HIS A 67 -33.31 8.55 -38.11
N ALA A 68 -34.59 8.50 -37.80
CA ALA A 68 -35.69 8.81 -38.73
C ALA A 68 -37.07 8.66 -38.06
N LEU A 69 -37.98 9.51 -38.51
CA LEU A 69 -39.32 9.76 -38.07
C LEU A 69 -40.33 8.64 -38.42
N ALA A 70 -41.42 8.63 -37.61
CA ALA A 70 -42.79 8.21 -37.89
C ALA A 70 -43.13 6.72 -38.02
N ASP A 71 -44.03 6.17 -37.22
CA ASP A 71 -45.47 6.23 -37.48
C ASP A 71 -46.31 5.70 -36.30
N ARG A 72 -47.55 6.21 -36.24
CA ARG A 72 -48.56 5.94 -35.20
C ARG A 72 -49.28 4.63 -35.47
N SER A 73 -49.57 3.86 -34.43
CA SER A 73 -50.86 3.22 -34.21
C SER A 73 -50.91 2.42 -32.89
N ARG A 74 -51.80 2.84 -31.98
CA ARG A 74 -52.31 2.06 -30.85
C ARG A 74 -53.40 1.10 -31.37
N PRO A 75 -53.83 0.01 -30.66
CA PRO A 75 -54.13 0.01 -29.22
C PRO A 75 -53.91 -1.32 -28.44
N ALA A 76 -54.14 -1.20 -27.14
CA ALA A 76 -54.75 -2.12 -26.17
C ALA A 76 -53.89 -3.18 -25.46
N SER A 77 -53.63 -2.86 -24.22
CA SER A 77 -53.97 -3.59 -22.98
C SER A 77 -53.73 -5.10 -22.90
N LEU A 78 -52.76 -5.48 -22.04
CA LEU A 78 -52.94 -6.56 -21.07
C LEU A 78 -51.93 -6.35 -19.90
N ALA A 79 -52.47 -6.17 -18.72
CA ALA A 79 -51.74 -5.99 -17.47
C ALA A 79 -51.02 -7.29 -17.09
N ALA A 80 -49.70 -7.26 -16.98
CA ALA A 80 -48.91 -8.27 -16.30
C ALA A 80 -48.64 -7.81 -14.87
N PRO A 81 -48.63 -8.72 -13.87
CA PRO A 81 -48.48 -8.35 -12.48
C PRO A 81 -47.08 -7.79 -12.21
N ARG A 82 -47.04 -6.61 -11.61
CA ARG A 82 -45.88 -5.91 -11.12
C ARG A 82 -45.24 -6.80 -10.03
N ARG A 83 -44.16 -7.53 -10.38
CA ARG A 83 -43.30 -8.20 -9.43
C ARG A 83 -42.65 -7.12 -8.58
N ALA A 84 -43.03 -7.06 -7.32
CA ALA A 84 -42.42 -6.18 -6.36
C ALA A 84 -40.92 -6.44 -6.33
N ALA A 85 -40.13 -5.42 -6.69
CA ALA A 85 -38.68 -5.44 -6.49
C ALA A 85 -38.43 -5.56 -4.98
N ALA A 86 -37.79 -6.64 -4.57
CA ALA A 86 -37.32 -6.79 -3.22
C ALA A 86 -36.40 -5.59 -2.90
N PRO A 87 -36.52 -4.96 -1.72
CA PRO A 87 -35.61 -3.90 -1.35
C PRO A 87 -34.20 -4.46 -1.31
N SER A 88 -33.29 -3.92 -2.14
CA SER A 88 -31.88 -4.13 -2.01
C SER A 88 -31.52 -3.77 -0.58
N ALA A 89 -31.10 -4.74 0.22
CA ALA A 89 -30.62 -4.51 1.57
C ALA A 89 -29.40 -3.58 1.45
N THR A 90 -29.63 -2.30 1.71
CA THR A 90 -28.57 -1.33 1.92
C THR A 90 -27.84 -1.78 3.17
N VAL A 91 -26.63 -2.35 3.02
CA VAL A 91 -25.75 -2.64 4.14
C VAL A 91 -25.50 -1.32 4.84
N ALA A 92 -26.10 -1.14 6.01
CA ALA A 92 -25.94 0.07 6.80
C ALA A 92 -24.45 0.20 7.17
N THR A 93 -23.80 1.20 6.63
CA THR A 93 -22.42 1.57 6.93
C THR A 93 -22.39 2.11 8.35
N THR A 94 -21.94 1.30 9.29
CA THR A 94 -21.89 1.65 10.72
C THR A 94 -20.59 2.40 10.99
N GLY A 95 -20.51 3.68 10.66
CA GLY A 95 -19.35 4.52 10.94
C GLY A 95 -19.29 5.78 10.08
N PRO A 96 -18.49 6.79 10.47
CA PRO A 96 -18.28 7.98 9.66
C PRO A 96 -17.64 7.57 8.33
N SER A 97 -18.23 7.98 7.21
CA SER A 97 -17.66 7.81 5.88
C SER A 97 -17.77 9.11 5.10
N VAL A 98 -16.86 9.32 4.16
CA VAL A 98 -16.84 10.51 3.31
C VAL A 98 -16.88 10.13 1.83
N PRO A 99 -17.41 11.00 0.95
CA PRO A 99 -17.40 10.79 -0.48
C PRO A 99 -16.01 10.50 -1.02
N ALA A 100 -15.91 9.88 -2.20
CA ALA A 100 -14.64 9.60 -2.84
C ALA A 100 -13.86 10.88 -3.13
N SER A 101 -12.56 10.87 -2.78
CA SER A 101 -11.63 11.96 -3.09
C SER A 101 -10.21 11.42 -3.16
N VAL A 102 -9.42 11.87 -4.14
CA VAL A 102 -8.06 11.41 -4.37
C VAL A 102 -7.17 11.67 -3.16
N PRO A 103 -6.45 10.66 -2.64
CA PRO A 103 -5.49 10.88 -1.57
C PRO A 103 -4.23 11.56 -2.11
N LEU A 104 -3.67 12.49 -1.34
CA LEU A 104 -2.52 13.30 -1.73
C LEU A 104 -1.26 12.99 -0.93
N ALA A 105 -1.39 12.67 0.36
CA ALA A 105 -0.25 12.44 1.23
C ALA A 105 -0.59 11.50 2.38
N LEU A 106 0.44 10.77 2.83
CA LEU A 106 0.40 9.82 3.95
C LEU A 106 1.30 10.30 5.07
N GLN A 107 0.83 10.19 6.31
CA GLN A 107 1.62 10.42 7.51
C GLN A 107 1.38 9.30 8.52
N ILE A 108 2.47 8.73 9.05
CA ILE A 108 2.45 7.71 10.13
C ILE A 108 3.47 8.14 11.19
N PRO A 109 3.04 8.97 12.18
CA PRO A 109 3.96 9.58 13.15
C PRO A 109 4.78 8.57 13.95
N ALA A 110 4.20 7.43 14.34
CA ALA A 110 4.84 6.41 15.17
C ALA A 110 6.14 5.86 14.54
N ILE A 111 6.22 5.83 13.21
CA ILE A 111 7.40 5.33 12.47
C ILE A 111 8.06 6.42 11.61
N GLY A 112 7.66 7.68 11.79
CA GLY A 112 8.27 8.83 11.13
C GLY A 112 7.99 8.97 9.63
N VAL A 113 6.98 8.27 9.09
CA VAL A 113 6.63 8.33 7.66
C VAL A 113 5.90 9.62 7.32
N ARG A 114 6.39 10.30 6.28
CA ARG A 114 5.74 11.40 5.58
C ARG A 114 6.01 11.24 4.09
N SER A 115 4.99 11.00 3.30
CA SER A 115 5.14 10.74 1.87
C SER A 115 4.00 11.38 1.09
N PRO A 116 4.26 12.00 -0.07
CA PRO A 116 3.22 12.16 -1.07
C PRO A 116 2.67 10.78 -1.46
N LEU A 117 1.49 10.73 -2.04
CA LEU A 117 0.87 9.49 -2.49
C LEU A 117 0.78 9.47 -4.02
N LEU A 118 1.50 8.52 -4.61
CA LEU A 118 1.36 8.16 -6.01
C LEU A 118 0.01 7.47 -6.25
N GLN A 119 -0.46 7.51 -7.49
CA GLN A 119 -1.57 6.66 -7.94
C GLN A 119 -1.00 5.43 -8.64
N LEU A 120 -1.14 4.26 -8.01
CA LEU A 120 -0.68 2.99 -8.54
C LEU A 120 -1.80 2.27 -9.30
N GLY A 121 -1.44 1.63 -10.39
CA GLY A 121 -2.32 0.76 -11.16
C GLY A 121 -2.06 -0.71 -10.88
N GLN A 122 -2.22 -1.53 -11.92
CA GLN A 122 -1.81 -2.93 -11.96
C GLN A 122 -0.55 -3.07 -12.80
N ALA A 123 0.32 -3.99 -12.43
CA ALA A 123 1.43 -4.46 -13.24
C ALA A 123 0.93 -5.33 -14.41
N ALA A 124 1.79 -5.67 -15.34
CA ALA A 124 1.44 -6.46 -16.52
C ALA A 124 0.94 -7.88 -16.18
N ASP A 125 1.36 -8.42 -15.05
CA ASP A 125 0.93 -9.71 -14.51
C ASP A 125 -0.39 -9.65 -13.71
N GLY A 126 -1.02 -8.47 -13.64
CA GLY A 126 -2.27 -8.25 -12.91
C GLY A 126 -2.10 -8.00 -11.40
N THR A 127 -0.88 -8.03 -10.87
CA THR A 127 -0.60 -7.70 -9.47
C THR A 127 -0.68 -6.19 -9.22
N LEU A 128 -0.72 -5.79 -7.95
CA LEU A 128 -0.62 -4.39 -7.56
C LEU A 128 0.75 -3.83 -7.99
N ALA A 129 0.75 -2.77 -8.80
CA ALA A 129 1.98 -2.06 -9.12
C ALA A 129 2.58 -1.43 -7.86
N VAL A 130 3.91 -1.30 -7.85
CA VAL A 130 4.66 -0.64 -6.78
C VAL A 130 5.24 0.68 -7.29
N PRO A 131 5.68 1.61 -6.41
CA PRO A 131 6.36 2.82 -6.84
C PRO A 131 7.53 2.51 -7.80
N PRO A 132 7.65 3.24 -8.93
CA PRO A 132 8.65 2.94 -9.93
C PRO A 132 10.07 3.28 -9.46
N PRO A 133 11.10 2.64 -10.03
CA PRO A 133 12.49 3.02 -9.80
C PRO A 133 12.75 4.51 -10.10
N GLY A 134 13.70 5.11 -9.40
CA GLY A 134 14.10 6.51 -9.58
C GLY A 134 13.52 7.44 -8.50
N ALA A 135 13.18 8.67 -8.86
CA ALA A 135 12.83 9.74 -7.92
C ALA A 135 11.64 9.43 -7.01
N HIS A 136 10.75 8.53 -7.42
CA HIS A 136 9.54 8.18 -6.69
C HIS A 136 9.64 6.85 -5.94
N TYR A 137 10.82 6.21 -5.91
CA TYR A 137 11.00 4.91 -5.28
C TYR A 137 10.65 4.90 -3.80
N ASP A 138 11.02 5.97 -3.08
CA ASP A 138 10.80 6.13 -1.64
C ASP A 138 9.45 6.78 -1.29
N GLU A 139 8.52 6.85 -2.24
CA GLU A 139 7.17 7.32 -2.01
C GLU A 139 6.21 6.14 -1.81
N ALA A 140 5.14 6.37 -1.06
CA ALA A 140 4.03 5.44 -0.97
C ALA A 140 3.05 5.68 -2.12
N GLY A 141 2.27 4.65 -2.48
CA GLY A 141 1.28 4.79 -3.54
C GLY A 141 -0.06 4.15 -3.18
N TRP A 142 -1.14 4.84 -3.51
CA TRP A 142 -2.50 4.34 -3.38
C TRP A 142 -2.91 3.56 -4.63
N TYR A 143 -3.44 2.35 -4.43
CA TYR A 143 -4.02 1.53 -5.50
C TYR A 143 -5.33 2.15 -5.98
N ARG A 144 -5.30 2.80 -7.14
CA ARG A 144 -6.43 3.59 -7.68
C ARG A 144 -7.72 2.82 -7.95
N TYR A 145 -7.63 1.48 -8.01
CA TYR A 145 -8.80 0.60 -8.16
C TYR A 145 -9.38 0.13 -6.82
N SER A 146 -8.77 0.53 -5.70
CA SER A 146 -9.35 0.38 -4.36
C SER A 146 -10.17 1.62 -3.98
N PRO A 147 -11.08 1.53 -2.99
CA PRO A 147 -11.75 2.70 -2.44
C PRO A 147 -10.79 3.80 -2.04
N THR A 148 -11.22 5.06 -2.11
CA THR A 148 -10.41 6.18 -1.60
C THR A 148 -10.42 6.18 -0.07
N PRO A 149 -9.32 6.56 0.60
CA PRO A 149 -9.26 6.60 2.06
C PRO A 149 -10.37 7.43 2.68
N GLY A 150 -11.18 6.82 3.54
CA GLY A 150 -12.37 7.41 4.17
C GLY A 150 -13.68 7.08 3.49
N SER A 151 -13.68 6.54 2.27
CA SER A 151 -14.87 5.97 1.63
C SER A 151 -15.10 4.53 2.08
N PRO A 152 -16.33 3.98 2.00
CA PRO A 152 -16.61 2.60 2.36
C PRO A 152 -15.73 1.60 1.59
N GLY A 153 -15.27 0.57 2.28
CA GLY A 153 -14.38 -0.45 1.73
C GLY A 153 -12.89 -0.26 2.10
N PRO A 154 -12.01 -1.18 1.65
CA PRO A 154 -10.59 -1.15 1.97
C PRO A 154 -9.81 -0.27 0.98
N ALA A 155 -9.31 0.88 1.43
CA ALA A 155 -8.30 1.61 0.70
C ALA A 155 -6.94 0.91 0.83
N VAL A 156 -6.20 0.74 -0.27
CA VAL A 156 -4.92 0.01 -0.29
C VAL A 156 -3.79 0.96 -0.66
N ILE A 157 -2.73 0.99 0.16
CA ILE A 157 -1.52 1.77 -0.07
C ILE A 157 -0.32 0.84 0.03
N ALA A 158 0.54 0.86 -0.97
CA ALA A 158 1.76 0.07 -1.02
C ALA A 158 3.01 0.96 -1.06
N GLY A 159 4.13 0.42 -0.61
CA GLY A 159 5.43 1.07 -0.66
C GLY A 159 6.55 0.06 -0.43
N HIS A 160 7.77 0.45 -0.84
CA HIS A 160 8.93 -0.41 -0.69
C HIS A 160 9.40 -0.51 0.76
N VAL A 161 9.93 -1.68 1.13
CA VAL A 161 10.60 -1.88 2.42
C VAL A 161 12.00 -1.26 2.38
N ASP A 162 12.77 -1.58 1.36
CA ASP A 162 14.13 -1.10 1.16
C ASP A 162 14.55 -1.16 -0.32
N SER A 163 15.78 -0.76 -0.57
CA SER A 163 16.46 -0.85 -1.86
C SER A 163 17.89 -1.34 -1.63
N ALA A 164 18.39 -2.19 -2.51
CA ALA A 164 19.78 -2.65 -2.48
C ALA A 164 20.80 -1.50 -2.62
N VAL A 165 20.42 -0.37 -3.19
CA VAL A 165 21.29 0.79 -3.44
C VAL A 165 21.10 1.88 -2.39
N ALA A 166 19.84 2.18 -2.03
CA ALA A 166 19.51 3.31 -1.15
C ALA A 166 19.22 2.90 0.32
N GLY A 167 19.17 1.60 0.62
CA GLY A 167 18.85 1.10 1.96
C GLY A 167 17.36 1.23 2.29
N PRO A 168 17.00 1.57 3.56
CA PRO A 168 15.62 1.68 4.02
C PRO A 168 14.75 2.60 3.18
N SER A 169 13.54 2.14 2.77
CA SER A 169 12.55 2.93 2.00
C SER A 169 11.35 3.31 2.87
N VAL A 170 10.32 3.90 2.24
CA VAL A 170 9.16 4.51 2.92
C VAL A 170 8.48 3.60 3.94
N PHE A 171 8.41 2.30 3.70
CA PHE A 171 7.76 1.33 4.59
C PHE A 171 8.73 0.39 5.32
N PHE A 172 10.01 0.76 5.43
CA PHE A 172 11.01 -0.02 6.16
C PHE A 172 10.57 -0.36 7.58
N ARG A 173 9.97 0.59 8.30
CA ARG A 173 9.53 0.42 9.70
C ARG A 173 8.08 -0.02 9.85
N LEU A 174 7.40 -0.38 8.75
CA LEU A 174 5.96 -0.67 8.78
C LEU A 174 5.61 -1.81 9.76
N GLY A 175 6.45 -2.84 9.83
CA GLY A 175 6.27 -3.97 10.74
C GLY A 175 6.43 -3.63 12.22
N GLY A 176 6.95 -2.45 12.54
CA GLY A 176 7.09 -1.95 13.91
C GLY A 176 5.88 -1.14 14.41
N LEU A 177 4.80 -1.04 13.64
CA LEU A 177 3.56 -0.43 14.10
C LEU A 177 2.85 -1.32 15.11
N HIS A 178 2.10 -0.66 16.01
CA HIS A 178 1.30 -1.32 17.04
C HIS A 178 -0.15 -0.93 16.92
N ALA A 179 -1.03 -1.75 17.51
CA ALA A 179 -2.43 -1.38 17.65
C ALA A 179 -2.57 -0.01 18.32
N ARG A 180 -3.51 0.82 17.80
CA ARG A 180 -3.79 2.21 18.19
C ARG A 180 -2.83 3.26 17.62
N ASP A 181 -1.77 2.91 16.91
CA ASP A 181 -1.02 3.89 16.14
C ASP A 181 -1.91 4.59 15.10
N LEU A 182 -1.58 5.84 14.78
CA LEU A 182 -2.39 6.63 13.87
C LEU A 182 -1.77 6.67 12.48
N VAL A 183 -2.64 6.52 11.48
CA VAL A 183 -2.34 6.74 10.07
C VAL A 183 -3.24 7.86 9.55
N ARG A 184 -2.65 8.87 8.95
CA ARG A 184 -3.34 10.07 8.46
C ARG A 184 -3.18 10.16 6.95
N VAL A 185 -4.28 10.29 6.24
CA VAL A 185 -4.29 10.44 4.78
C VAL A 185 -4.95 11.76 4.42
N ALA A 186 -4.14 12.70 3.91
CA ALA A 186 -4.63 13.96 3.37
C ALA A 186 -5.26 13.72 1.99
N ARG A 187 -6.40 14.37 1.72
CA ARG A 187 -7.22 14.19 0.54
C ARG A 187 -7.37 15.49 -0.24
N ALA A 188 -7.70 15.39 -1.53
CA ALA A 188 -7.85 16.53 -2.41
C ALA A 188 -9.03 17.45 -2.06
N ASP A 189 -10.04 16.92 -1.34
CA ASP A 189 -11.20 17.69 -0.84
C ASP A 189 -10.89 18.54 0.41
N GLY A 190 -9.63 18.60 0.84
CA GLY A 190 -9.22 19.34 2.03
C GLY A 190 -9.55 18.63 3.34
N LEU A 191 -9.92 17.35 3.30
CA LEU A 191 -10.12 16.53 4.48
C LEU A 191 -8.90 15.65 4.76
N VAL A 192 -8.77 15.21 6.01
CA VAL A 192 -7.80 14.22 6.45
C VAL A 192 -8.54 13.03 7.04
N ALA A 193 -8.44 11.88 6.39
CA ALA A 193 -8.93 10.62 6.96
C ALA A 193 -7.90 10.09 7.97
N VAL A 194 -8.33 9.90 9.21
CA VAL A 194 -7.49 9.41 10.32
C VAL A 194 -7.92 8.01 10.67
N PHE A 195 -7.01 7.07 10.47
CA PHE A 195 -7.19 5.65 10.78
C PHE A 195 -6.43 5.29 12.05
N VAL A 196 -6.95 4.32 12.78
CA VAL A 196 -6.29 3.66 13.90
C VAL A 196 -5.85 2.28 13.44
N VAL A 197 -4.59 1.94 13.68
CA VAL A 197 -4.07 0.60 13.43
C VAL A 197 -4.80 -0.39 14.35
N ASP A 198 -5.41 -1.39 13.75
CA ASP A 198 -6.04 -2.49 14.44
C ASP A 198 -5.00 -3.59 14.71
N GLU A 199 -4.19 -3.89 13.68
CA GLU A 199 -3.33 -5.04 13.70
C GLU A 199 -2.24 -4.94 12.62
N VAL A 200 -1.08 -5.55 12.88
CA VAL A 200 0.03 -5.73 11.93
C VAL A 200 0.30 -7.20 11.76
N ARG A 201 0.27 -7.70 10.54
CA ARG A 201 0.44 -9.13 10.22
C ARG A 201 1.49 -9.33 9.14
N ARG A 202 2.15 -10.48 9.17
CA ARG A 202 3.07 -10.92 8.12
C ARG A 202 2.57 -12.23 7.53
N TYR A 203 2.55 -12.32 6.21
CA TYR A 203 2.07 -13.47 5.46
C TYR A 203 3.10 -13.90 4.42
N HIS A 204 3.28 -15.19 4.23
CA HIS A 204 3.99 -15.69 3.06
C HIS A 204 3.31 -15.23 1.77
N LYS A 205 4.09 -14.83 0.76
CA LYS A 205 3.55 -14.43 -0.54
C LYS A 205 2.73 -15.53 -1.20
N THR A 206 3.14 -16.80 -1.02
CA THR A 206 2.43 -17.98 -1.53
C THR A 206 1.11 -18.28 -0.81
N ALA A 207 0.89 -17.69 0.36
CA ALA A 207 -0.33 -17.83 1.17
C ALA A 207 -0.94 -16.46 1.51
N PHE A 208 -0.86 -15.52 0.56
CA PHE A 208 -1.35 -14.16 0.78
C PHE A 208 -2.88 -14.12 0.88
N PRO A 209 -3.44 -13.52 1.94
CA PRO A 209 -4.88 -13.55 2.19
C PRO A 209 -5.62 -12.49 1.36
N THR A 210 -5.73 -12.69 0.06
CA THR A 210 -6.32 -11.75 -0.91
C THR A 210 -7.69 -11.25 -0.49
N ALA A 211 -8.57 -12.14 0.00
CA ALA A 211 -9.91 -11.77 0.44
C ALA A 211 -9.92 -10.85 1.67
N LEU A 212 -8.98 -11.01 2.61
CA LEU A 212 -8.83 -10.14 3.78
C LEU A 212 -8.34 -8.75 3.38
N VAL A 213 -7.44 -8.70 2.40
CA VAL A 213 -6.77 -7.45 2.00
C VAL A 213 -7.63 -6.63 1.04
N TYR A 214 -8.23 -7.27 0.03
CA TYR A 214 -8.96 -6.58 -1.04
C TYR A 214 -10.48 -6.77 -0.97
N GLY A 215 -10.97 -7.71 -0.15
CA GLY A 215 -12.41 -7.97 -0.01
C GLY A 215 -13.14 -6.81 0.65
N ASN A 216 -14.41 -6.65 0.28
CA ASN A 216 -15.25 -5.57 0.81
C ASN A 216 -15.34 -5.59 2.33
N THR A 217 -15.33 -4.41 2.93
CA THR A 217 -15.57 -4.19 4.36
C THR A 217 -16.82 -3.34 4.57
N PRO A 218 -17.55 -3.52 5.68
CA PRO A 218 -18.79 -2.76 5.95
C PRO A 218 -18.55 -1.25 6.07
N GLY A 219 -17.37 -0.84 6.50
CA GLY A 219 -16.97 0.56 6.69
C GLY A 219 -15.65 0.89 6.03
N PRO A 220 -15.21 2.16 6.11
CA PRO A 220 -13.93 2.59 5.60
C PRO A 220 -12.78 1.94 6.38
N THR A 221 -11.92 1.22 5.68
CA THR A 221 -10.70 0.63 6.24
C THR A 221 -9.49 0.98 5.38
N LEU A 222 -8.31 0.79 5.95
CA LEU A 222 -7.04 1.02 5.27
C LEU A 222 -6.17 -0.23 5.37
N ARG A 223 -5.46 -0.51 4.29
CA ARG A 223 -4.45 -1.56 4.18
C ARG A 223 -3.14 -0.92 3.75
N LEU A 224 -2.09 -1.03 4.58
CA LEU A 224 -0.74 -0.67 4.16
C LEU A 224 0.03 -1.95 3.91
N ILE A 225 0.76 -2.01 2.79
CA ILE A 225 1.41 -3.24 2.33
C ILE A 225 2.87 -2.93 1.95
N THR A 226 3.77 -3.78 2.44
CA THR A 226 5.17 -3.79 2.02
C THR A 226 5.71 -5.21 1.97
N CYS A 227 6.89 -5.40 1.39
CA CYS A 227 7.62 -6.66 1.46
C CYS A 227 8.16 -6.91 2.86
N GLY A 228 8.39 -8.19 3.20
CA GLY A 228 8.96 -8.61 4.49
C GLY A 228 9.45 -10.05 4.44
N GLY A 229 9.83 -10.59 5.58
CA GLY A 229 10.43 -11.91 5.67
C GLY A 229 11.91 -11.90 5.28
N SER A 230 12.42 -13.04 4.81
CA SER A 230 13.78 -13.20 4.33
C SER A 230 13.89 -12.76 2.87
N PHE A 231 15.02 -12.15 2.52
CA PHE A 231 15.31 -11.86 1.11
C PHE A 231 15.91 -13.12 0.47
N ASP A 232 15.26 -13.60 -0.59
CA ASP A 232 15.74 -14.72 -1.38
C ASP A 232 16.62 -14.18 -2.54
N HIS A 233 17.92 -14.38 -2.42
CA HIS A 233 18.90 -13.93 -3.40
C HIS A 233 18.77 -14.65 -4.76
N SER A 234 18.15 -15.83 -4.80
CA SER A 234 17.97 -16.59 -6.04
C SER A 234 16.85 -16.02 -6.92
N THR A 235 15.80 -15.49 -6.30
CA THR A 235 14.65 -14.87 -6.98
C THR A 235 14.71 -13.35 -6.99
N GLY A 236 15.54 -12.73 -6.14
CA GLY A 236 15.62 -11.28 -5.98
C GLY A 236 14.42 -10.69 -5.23
N HIS A 237 13.70 -11.49 -4.44
CA HIS A 237 12.48 -11.08 -3.77
C HIS A 237 12.45 -11.45 -2.28
N TYR A 238 11.72 -10.66 -1.51
CA TYR A 238 11.32 -11.04 -0.15
C TYR A 238 10.28 -12.16 -0.17
N THR A 239 10.35 -13.06 0.82
CA THR A 239 9.43 -14.23 0.92
C THR A 239 8.02 -13.86 1.34
N ASP A 240 7.87 -12.74 2.07
CA ASP A 240 6.63 -12.39 2.75
C ASP A 240 6.13 -10.99 2.35
N ASN A 241 4.92 -10.68 2.77
CA ASN A 241 4.38 -9.33 2.84
C ASN A 241 3.99 -9.00 4.28
N ILE A 242 4.23 -7.74 4.69
CA ILE A 242 3.70 -7.15 5.92
C ILE A 242 2.45 -6.37 5.53
N VAL A 243 1.37 -6.61 6.25
CA VAL A 243 0.06 -5.96 6.05
C VAL A 243 -0.38 -5.31 7.35
N VAL A 244 -0.61 -4.00 7.31
CA VAL A 244 -1.27 -3.26 8.39
C VAL A 244 -2.75 -3.17 8.08
N LEU A 245 -3.56 -3.57 9.03
CA LEU A 245 -5.02 -3.44 9.00
C LEU A 245 -5.39 -2.25 9.90
N ALA A 246 -6.17 -1.30 9.37
CA ALA A 246 -6.58 -0.12 10.12
C ALA A 246 -8.02 0.27 9.79
N SER A 247 -8.72 0.79 10.78
CA SER A 247 -10.11 1.25 10.69
C SER A 247 -10.19 2.77 10.77
N LEU A 248 -11.14 3.38 10.04
CA LEU A 248 -11.36 4.83 10.10
C LEU A 248 -11.85 5.23 11.51
N ALA A 249 -11.08 6.08 12.18
CA ALA A 249 -11.45 6.61 13.49
C ALA A 249 -12.23 7.92 13.38
N ARG A 250 -11.79 8.83 12.51
CA ARG A 250 -12.41 10.14 12.30
C ARG A 250 -11.94 10.78 11.00
N VAL A 251 -12.64 11.83 10.61
CA VAL A 251 -12.27 12.72 9.51
C VAL A 251 -12.07 14.12 10.06
N GLU A 252 -10.98 14.76 9.70
CA GLU A 252 -10.63 16.12 10.14
C GLU A 252 -10.56 17.05 8.94
N GLY A 253 -10.90 18.33 9.12
CA GLY A 253 -10.58 19.38 8.15
C GLY A 253 -9.06 19.64 8.15
N MET A 254 -8.48 19.88 6.98
CA MET A 254 -7.07 20.32 6.91
C MET A 254 -6.95 21.69 7.61
N ARG A 255 -6.16 21.77 8.68
CA ARG A 255 -5.86 23.05 9.31
C ARG A 255 -5.08 23.91 8.30
N ARG A 256 -5.71 24.95 7.81
CA ARG A 256 -4.96 26.00 7.12
C ARG A 256 -3.94 26.58 8.09
N PRO A 257 -2.65 26.72 7.72
CA PRO A 257 -1.73 27.48 8.52
C PRO A 257 -2.33 28.88 8.72
N PRO A 258 -2.18 29.51 9.91
CA PRO A 258 -2.62 30.87 10.11
C PRO A 258 -1.96 31.74 9.03
N VAL A 259 -2.79 32.46 8.26
CA VAL A 259 -2.29 33.50 7.36
C VAL A 259 -1.62 34.51 8.26
N ALA A 260 -0.30 34.69 8.11
CA ALA A 260 0.37 35.79 8.78
C ALA A 260 -0.37 37.09 8.36
N ALA A 261 -0.89 37.81 9.36
CA ALA A 261 -1.48 39.10 9.12
C ALA A 261 -0.43 40.06 8.55
N PRO A 262 -0.79 40.93 7.59
CA PRO A 262 0.14 41.89 6.97
C PRO A 262 0.72 42.89 7.98
#